data_14c7bc9ed6e82bef9d1735f89f6f5ddb
#
_entry.id   14c7bc9ed6e82bef9d1735f89f6f5ddb
#
_cell.length_a   1.000
_cell.length_b   1.000
_cell.length_c   1.000
_cell.angle_alpha   90.00
_cell.angle_beta   90.00
_cell.angle_gamma   90.00
#
_symmetry.space_group_name_H-M   'P 1'
#
loop_
_entity.id
_entity.type
_entity.pdbx_description
1 polymer ?
#
loop_
_entity_poly.entity_id
_entity_poly.type
_entity_poly.pdbx_seq_one_letter_code
_entity_poly.pdbx_strand_id
1 'polypeptide(L)'
;MVRQLFISGIVSMANIAIHALVMVAIVRLAHVVSERDLFHGAVRLMVIMIGTVSVLMVTHISEVIVWSLAYSITEAAPPGTDHLYFAFVNYTTLGYGDVLPVDRWRLIGPMTAMNGVLLFGWSTAVIFEILRRTVVHEGSLSASWRI
;
A
#
# COMPACT_ATOMS: atom_id res chain seq x y z
N MET A 1 17.92 16.14 14.12
CA MET A 1 17.31 16.18 12.80
C MET A 1 17.89 15.08 11.89
N VAL A 2 19.20 15.04 11.61
CA VAL A 2 19.81 14.04 10.70
C VAL A 2 19.48 12.61 11.10
N ARG A 3 19.58 12.25 12.37
CA ARG A 3 19.23 10.90 12.89
C ARG A 3 17.77 10.51 12.58
N GLN A 4 16.83 11.45 12.76
CA GLN A 4 15.41 11.20 12.47
C GLN A 4 15.19 10.92 10.97
N LEU A 5 15.74 11.76 10.10
CA LEU A 5 15.65 11.56 8.65
C LEU A 5 16.30 10.25 8.21
N PHE A 6 17.43 9.89 8.78
CA PHE A 6 18.14 8.66 8.44
C PHE A 6 17.32 7.41 8.83
N ILE A 7 16.84 7.34 10.09
CA ILE A 7 16.05 6.20 10.57
C ILE A 7 14.71 6.13 9.83
N SER A 8 13.99 7.25 9.69
CA SER A 8 12.74 7.27 8.93
C SER A 8 12.94 6.92 7.45
N GLY A 9 14.08 7.32 6.87
CA GLY A 9 14.46 6.94 5.51
C GLY A 9 14.65 5.43 5.35
N ILE A 10 15.33 4.77 6.31
CA ILE A 10 15.50 3.31 6.30
C ILE A 10 14.13 2.62 6.38
N VAL A 11 13.26 3.05 7.30
CA VAL A 11 11.92 2.48 7.46
C VAL A 11 11.09 2.69 6.17
N SER A 12 11.14 3.88 5.59
CA SER A 12 10.47 4.17 4.33
C SER A 12 10.98 3.28 3.19
N MET A 13 12.30 3.07 3.09
CA MET A 13 12.88 2.19 2.06
C MET A 13 12.47 0.73 2.27
N ALA A 14 12.38 0.26 3.51
CA ALA A 14 11.86 -1.08 3.81
C ALA A 14 10.40 -1.24 3.33
N ASN A 15 9.54 -0.27 3.62
CA ASN A 15 8.15 -0.26 3.16
C ASN A 15 8.06 -0.19 1.63
N ILE A 16 8.85 0.66 0.97
CA ILE A 16 8.92 0.72 -0.50
C ILE A 16 9.32 -0.64 -1.08
N ALA A 17 10.28 -1.34 -0.46
CA ALA A 17 10.71 -2.67 -0.92
C ALA A 17 9.59 -3.72 -0.75
N ILE A 18 8.90 -3.74 0.39
CA ILE A 18 7.74 -4.61 0.64
C ILE A 18 6.67 -4.32 -0.42
N HIS A 19 6.30 -3.06 -0.61
CA HIS A 19 5.31 -2.62 -1.58
C HIS A 19 5.68 -3.06 -3.01
N ALA A 20 6.92 -2.82 -3.44
CA ALA A 20 7.41 -3.19 -4.76
C ALA A 20 7.31 -4.70 -5.02
N LEU A 21 7.69 -5.54 -4.04
CA LEU A 21 7.59 -6.99 -4.13
C LEU A 21 6.14 -7.44 -4.31
N VAL A 22 5.22 -6.87 -3.51
CA VAL A 22 3.79 -7.19 -3.61
C VAL A 22 3.21 -6.70 -4.94
N MET A 23 3.60 -5.50 -5.42
CA MET A 23 3.14 -5.00 -6.72
C MET A 23 3.53 -5.93 -7.86
N VAL A 24 4.77 -6.42 -7.89
CA VAL A 24 5.21 -7.40 -8.89
C VAL A 24 4.39 -8.69 -8.79
N ALA A 25 4.12 -9.18 -7.57
CA ALA A 25 3.31 -10.38 -7.36
C ALA A 25 1.87 -10.19 -7.85
N ILE A 26 1.22 -9.05 -7.53
CA ILE A 26 -0.14 -8.72 -7.97
C ILE A 26 -0.25 -8.69 -9.49
N VAL A 27 0.67 -7.98 -10.16
CA VAL A 27 0.65 -7.88 -11.63
C VAL A 27 0.82 -9.24 -12.29
N ARG A 28 1.73 -10.08 -11.78
CA ARG A 28 1.92 -11.45 -12.28
C ARG A 28 0.69 -12.33 -12.05
N LEU A 29 0.10 -12.28 -10.86
CA LEU A 29 -1.07 -13.06 -10.51
C LEU A 29 -2.29 -12.64 -11.33
N ALA A 30 -2.53 -11.35 -11.49
CA ALA A 30 -3.61 -10.82 -12.33
C ALA A 30 -3.47 -11.31 -13.78
N HIS A 31 -2.24 -11.37 -14.32
CA HIS A 31 -1.98 -11.91 -15.66
C HIS A 31 -2.36 -13.41 -15.74
N VAL A 32 -1.88 -14.22 -14.79
CA VAL A 32 -2.18 -15.67 -14.77
C VAL A 32 -3.68 -15.94 -14.64
N VAL A 33 -4.39 -15.17 -13.80
CA VAL A 33 -5.85 -15.33 -13.63
C VAL A 33 -6.59 -14.86 -14.88
N SER A 34 -6.09 -13.83 -15.57
CA SER A 34 -6.68 -13.35 -16.81
C SER A 34 -6.57 -14.35 -17.98
N GLU A 35 -5.53 -15.18 -17.99
CA GLU A 35 -5.34 -16.22 -19.02
C GLU A 35 -6.14 -17.48 -18.76
N ARG A 36 -6.66 -17.69 -17.54
CA ARG A 36 -7.50 -18.84 -17.19
C ARG A 36 -8.97 -18.47 -17.43
N ASP A 37 -9.64 -19.23 -18.28
CA ASP A 37 -11.09 -19.09 -18.57
C ASP A 37 -12.01 -19.55 -17.41
N LEU A 38 -11.60 -19.25 -16.16
CA LEU A 38 -12.37 -19.60 -14.97
C LEU A 38 -13.63 -18.72 -14.82
N PHE A 39 -13.58 -17.51 -15.31
CA PHE A 39 -14.66 -16.52 -15.23
C PHE A 39 -14.73 -15.72 -16.51
N HIS A 40 -15.92 -15.26 -16.92
CA HIS A 40 -16.13 -14.48 -18.13
C HIS A 40 -16.73 -13.09 -17.83
N GLY A 41 -16.38 -12.12 -18.67
CA GLY A 41 -16.97 -10.78 -18.65
C GLY A 41 -16.85 -10.06 -17.29
N ALA A 42 -17.91 -9.43 -16.86
CA ALA A 42 -17.95 -8.61 -15.66
C ALA A 42 -17.53 -9.36 -14.37
N VAL A 43 -17.83 -10.66 -14.25
CA VAL A 43 -17.48 -11.47 -13.08
C VAL A 43 -15.96 -11.59 -12.95
N ARG A 44 -15.25 -11.83 -14.06
CA ARG A 44 -13.78 -11.88 -14.09
C ARG A 44 -13.18 -10.56 -13.64
N LEU A 45 -13.68 -9.45 -14.17
CA LEU A 45 -13.24 -8.12 -13.79
C LEU A 45 -13.44 -7.88 -12.29
N MET A 46 -14.62 -8.21 -11.75
CA MET A 46 -14.92 -8.06 -10.32
C MET A 46 -13.97 -8.87 -9.44
N VAL A 47 -13.73 -10.15 -9.78
CA VAL A 47 -12.84 -11.03 -9.00
C VAL A 47 -11.41 -10.50 -8.98
N ILE A 48 -10.87 -10.07 -10.15
CA ILE A 48 -9.52 -9.52 -10.25
C ILE A 48 -9.42 -8.22 -9.44
N MET A 49 -10.40 -7.32 -9.57
CA MET A 49 -10.37 -6.02 -8.87
C MET A 49 -10.50 -6.18 -7.36
N ILE A 50 -11.44 -7.01 -6.89
CA ILE A 50 -11.61 -7.28 -5.44
C ILE A 50 -10.33 -7.93 -4.89
N GLY A 51 -9.78 -8.93 -5.57
CA GLY A 51 -8.54 -9.59 -5.16
C GLY A 51 -7.38 -8.60 -5.09
N THR A 52 -7.20 -7.76 -6.10
CA THR A 52 -6.17 -6.73 -6.14
C THR A 52 -6.28 -5.76 -4.95
N VAL A 53 -7.46 -5.19 -4.75
CA VAL A 53 -7.68 -4.21 -3.66
C VAL A 53 -7.51 -4.87 -2.28
N SER A 54 -7.95 -6.12 -2.11
CA SER A 54 -7.76 -6.85 -0.85
C SER A 54 -6.29 -7.08 -0.53
N VAL A 55 -5.48 -7.48 -1.51
CA VAL A 55 -4.03 -7.66 -1.32
C VAL A 55 -3.36 -6.31 -1.01
N LEU A 56 -3.73 -5.24 -1.69
CA LEU A 56 -3.22 -3.90 -1.41
C LEU A 56 -3.55 -3.43 0.01
N MET A 57 -4.78 -3.70 0.49
CA MET A 57 -5.19 -3.38 1.85
C MET A 57 -4.30 -4.09 2.88
N VAL A 58 -4.07 -5.40 2.70
CA VAL A 58 -3.18 -6.18 3.57
C VAL A 58 -1.74 -5.62 3.52
N THR A 59 -1.27 -5.22 2.34
CA THR A 59 0.05 -4.62 2.17
C THR A 59 0.17 -3.32 2.98
N HIS A 60 -0.78 -2.40 2.87
CA HIS A 60 -0.77 -1.16 3.63
C HIS A 60 -0.84 -1.40 5.15
N ILE A 61 -1.63 -2.39 5.60
CA ILE A 61 -1.65 -2.78 7.01
C ILE A 61 -0.25 -3.26 7.46
N SER A 62 0.44 -4.07 6.64
CA SER A 62 1.79 -4.52 6.96
C SER A 62 2.80 -3.38 7.07
N GLU A 63 2.68 -2.38 6.20
CA GLU A 63 3.52 -1.17 6.20
C GLU A 63 3.27 -0.30 7.44
N VAL A 64 2.02 -0.20 7.89
CA VAL A 64 1.67 0.46 9.16
C VAL A 64 2.28 -0.30 10.34
N ILE A 65 2.28 -1.64 10.32
CA ILE A 65 2.92 -2.45 11.37
C ILE A 65 4.44 -2.17 11.41
N VAL A 66 5.10 -2.06 10.26
CA VAL A 66 6.53 -1.69 10.20
C VAL A 66 6.77 -0.32 10.85
N TRP A 67 5.93 0.67 10.59
CA TRP A 67 6.01 1.97 11.25
C TRP A 67 5.71 1.89 12.75
N SER A 68 4.73 1.08 13.16
CA SER A 68 4.43 0.83 14.58
C SER A 68 5.63 0.27 15.33
N LEU A 69 6.33 -0.71 14.74
CA LEU A 69 7.57 -1.25 15.28
C LEU A 69 8.67 -0.20 15.35
N ALA A 70 8.83 0.63 14.33
CA ALA A 70 9.79 1.72 14.34
C ALA A 70 9.51 2.72 15.48
N TYR A 71 8.26 3.07 15.73
CA TYR A 71 7.85 3.94 16.83
C TYR A 71 8.15 3.32 18.20
N SER A 72 7.89 2.02 18.35
CA SER A 72 8.20 1.27 19.58
C SER A 72 9.70 1.24 19.85
N ILE A 73 10.52 0.87 18.87
CA ILE A 73 11.99 0.75 19.00
C ILE A 73 12.65 2.11 19.27
N THR A 74 12.15 3.17 18.66
CA THR A 74 12.72 4.51 18.77
C THR A 74 12.19 5.29 19.97
N GLU A 75 11.17 4.77 20.64
CA GLU A 75 10.41 5.50 21.68
C GLU A 75 9.96 6.88 21.16
N ALA A 76 9.43 6.90 19.94
CA ALA A 76 9.02 8.14 19.28
C ALA A 76 7.69 8.68 19.78
N ALA A 77 6.84 7.84 20.37
CA ALA A 77 5.58 8.23 20.97
C ALA A 77 5.71 8.39 22.50
N PRO A 78 4.82 9.17 23.16
CA PRO A 78 4.76 9.25 24.60
C PRO A 78 4.51 7.89 25.26
N PRO A 79 4.96 7.68 26.52
CA PRO A 79 4.68 6.45 27.26
C PRO A 79 3.18 6.14 27.35
N GLY A 80 2.81 4.88 27.18
CA GLY A 80 1.41 4.43 27.20
C GLY A 80 0.63 4.64 25.90
N THR A 81 1.27 5.16 24.86
CA THR A 81 0.65 5.31 23.53
C THR A 81 0.50 3.94 22.85
N ASP A 82 -0.66 3.70 22.24
CA ASP A 82 -0.82 2.62 21.26
C ASP A 82 -0.06 2.96 19.98
N HIS A 83 1.09 2.31 19.77
CA HIS A 83 1.97 2.56 18.62
C HIS A 83 1.31 2.21 17.29
N LEU A 84 0.42 1.20 17.27
CA LEU A 84 -0.27 0.80 16.06
C LEU A 84 -1.29 1.86 15.63
N TYR A 85 -2.10 2.33 16.57
CA TYR A 85 -3.02 3.44 16.33
C TYR A 85 -2.27 4.69 15.86
N PHE A 86 -1.19 5.05 16.56
CA PHE A 86 -0.38 6.22 16.19
C PHE A 86 0.24 6.09 14.80
N ALA A 87 0.68 4.88 14.42
CA ALA A 87 1.19 4.61 13.08
C ALA A 87 0.08 4.75 12.01
N PHE A 88 -1.12 4.23 12.27
CA PHE A 88 -2.28 4.42 11.38
C PHE A 88 -2.59 5.90 11.16
N VAL A 89 -2.71 6.68 12.23
CA VAL A 89 -3.05 8.11 12.18
C VAL A 89 -2.04 8.89 11.33
N ASN A 90 -0.74 8.61 11.51
CA ASN A 90 0.30 9.28 10.72
C ASN A 90 0.37 8.77 9.28
N TYR A 91 0.36 7.44 9.07
CA TYR A 91 0.49 6.83 7.75
C TYR A 91 -0.65 7.22 6.80
N THR A 92 -1.88 7.27 7.31
CA THR A 92 -3.06 7.69 6.55
C THR A 92 -3.21 9.21 6.44
N THR A 93 -2.32 9.98 7.06
CA THR A 93 -2.41 11.45 7.14
C THR A 93 -3.67 11.96 7.85
N LEU A 94 -4.29 11.14 8.69
CA LEU A 94 -5.52 11.47 9.40
C LEU A 94 -5.31 12.62 10.40
N GLY A 95 -4.20 12.54 11.18
CA GLY A 95 -3.68 13.66 11.95
C GLY A 95 -4.65 14.26 12.99
N TYR A 96 -5.35 13.44 13.78
CA TYR A 96 -6.25 13.94 14.82
C TYR A 96 -5.58 14.87 15.84
N GLY A 97 -4.25 14.71 16.04
CA GLY A 97 -3.50 15.53 16.99
C GLY A 97 -3.66 15.12 18.46
N ASP A 98 -4.32 14.01 18.72
CA ASP A 98 -4.50 13.40 20.05
C ASP A 98 -3.21 12.77 20.59
N VAL A 99 -2.32 12.33 19.71
CA VAL A 99 -0.98 11.85 20.02
C VAL A 99 0.02 12.60 19.14
N LEU A 100 1.07 13.15 19.76
CA LEU A 100 2.17 13.79 19.05
C LEU A 100 3.47 13.06 19.35
N PRO A 101 4.42 13.01 18.37
CA PRO A 101 5.74 12.48 18.64
C PRO A 101 6.45 13.28 19.73
N VAL A 102 7.29 12.62 20.51
CA VAL A 102 8.17 13.34 21.45
C VAL A 102 9.11 14.29 20.69
N ASP A 103 9.52 15.39 21.30
CA ASP A 103 10.27 16.48 20.64
C ASP A 103 11.51 15.99 19.87
N ARG A 104 12.22 15.03 20.43
CA ARG A 104 13.41 14.43 19.77
C ARG A 104 13.07 13.64 18.50
N TRP A 105 11.78 13.37 18.19
CA TRP A 105 11.29 12.59 17.07
C TRP A 105 10.20 13.31 16.23
N ARG A 106 10.10 14.63 16.32
CA ARG A 106 9.03 15.41 15.65
C ARG A 106 8.90 15.19 14.14
N LEU A 107 9.98 14.82 13.45
CA LEU A 107 9.93 14.57 12.00
C LEU A 107 9.45 13.17 11.62
N ILE A 108 9.35 12.23 12.57
CA ILE A 108 8.99 10.84 12.24
C ILE A 108 7.55 10.74 11.73
N GLY A 109 6.61 11.51 12.31
CA GLY A 109 5.21 11.59 11.86
C GLY A 109 5.08 12.07 10.41
N PRO A 110 5.60 13.27 10.06
CA PRO A 110 5.63 13.74 8.68
C PRO A 110 6.31 12.79 7.68
N MET A 111 7.38 12.09 8.09
CA MET A 111 8.04 11.10 7.24
C MET A 111 7.17 9.86 7.01
N THR A 112 6.45 9.40 8.04
CA THR A 112 5.46 8.32 7.92
C THR A 112 4.33 8.72 6.97
N ALA A 113 3.81 9.94 7.13
CA ALA A 113 2.75 10.48 6.27
C ALA A 113 3.19 10.55 4.80
N MET A 114 4.38 11.08 4.54
CA MET A 114 4.95 11.14 3.19
C MET A 114 5.10 9.75 2.57
N ASN A 115 5.58 8.77 3.33
CA ASN A 115 5.69 7.38 2.89
C ASN A 115 4.31 6.81 2.53
N GLY A 116 3.29 6.98 3.37
CA GLY A 116 1.92 6.54 3.13
C GLY A 116 1.34 7.14 1.84
N VAL A 117 1.43 8.46 1.66
CA VAL A 117 0.92 9.15 0.46
C VAL A 117 1.57 8.62 -0.82
N LEU A 118 2.89 8.40 -0.83
CA LEU A 118 3.61 7.87 -1.99
C LEU A 118 3.14 6.44 -2.34
N LEU A 119 2.97 5.58 -1.34
CA LEU A 119 2.56 4.19 -1.55
C LEU A 119 1.07 4.09 -1.93
N PHE A 120 0.18 4.93 -1.40
CA PHE A 120 -1.21 5.05 -1.88
C PHE A 120 -1.28 5.50 -3.34
N GLY A 121 -0.48 6.50 -3.73
CA GLY A 121 -0.38 6.93 -5.12
C GLY A 121 0.07 5.81 -6.04
N TRP A 122 1.08 5.03 -5.63
CA TRP A 122 1.55 3.88 -6.40
C TRP A 122 0.49 2.78 -6.51
N SER A 123 -0.20 2.43 -5.41
CA SER A 123 -1.32 1.49 -5.42
C SER A 123 -2.41 1.91 -6.40
N THR A 124 -2.77 3.19 -6.42
CA THR A 124 -3.77 3.74 -7.36
C THR A 124 -3.36 3.52 -8.81
N ALA A 125 -2.09 3.77 -9.16
CA ALA A 125 -1.57 3.53 -10.50
C ALA A 125 -1.63 2.06 -10.91
N VAL A 126 -1.30 1.14 -9.98
CA VAL A 126 -1.37 -0.31 -10.23
C VAL A 126 -2.82 -0.78 -10.40
N ILE A 127 -3.76 -0.32 -9.58
CA ILE A 127 -5.19 -0.61 -9.72
C ILE A 127 -5.66 -0.19 -11.12
N PHE A 128 -5.32 1.02 -11.55
CA PHE A 128 -5.69 1.52 -12.87
C PHE A 128 -5.10 0.68 -14.00
N GLU A 129 -3.83 0.30 -13.90
CA GLU A 129 -3.16 -0.54 -14.92
C GLU A 129 -3.78 -1.94 -15.03
N ILE A 130 -4.13 -2.56 -13.90
CA ILE A 130 -4.81 -3.87 -13.89
C ILE A 130 -6.20 -3.76 -14.51
N LEU A 131 -6.98 -2.74 -14.15
CA LEU A 131 -8.29 -2.46 -14.74
C LEU A 131 -8.17 -2.31 -16.26
N ARG A 132 -7.26 -1.47 -16.71
CA ARG A 132 -7.02 -1.22 -18.14
C ARG A 132 -6.70 -2.50 -18.90
N ARG A 133 -5.78 -3.30 -18.40
CA ARG A 133 -5.38 -4.58 -19.03
C ARG A 133 -6.53 -5.56 -19.10
N THR A 134 -7.30 -5.71 -18.05
CA THR A 134 -8.43 -6.63 -17.99
C THR A 134 -9.51 -6.25 -18.99
N VAL A 135 -9.87 -4.96 -19.07
CA VAL A 135 -10.88 -4.46 -20.03
C VAL A 135 -10.42 -4.61 -21.48
N VAL A 136 -9.15 -4.29 -21.78
CA VAL A 136 -8.61 -4.43 -23.14
C VAL A 136 -8.59 -5.90 -23.57
N HIS A 137 -8.23 -6.81 -22.69
CA HIS A 137 -8.23 -8.24 -22.98
C HIS A 137 -9.64 -8.76 -23.32
N GLU A 138 -10.67 -8.35 -22.60
CA GLU A 138 -12.06 -8.71 -22.90
C GLU A 138 -12.55 -8.13 -24.24
N GLY A 139 -12.17 -6.90 -24.56
CA GLY A 139 -12.49 -6.28 -25.84
C GLY A 139 -11.91 -7.04 -27.03
N SER A 140 -10.68 -7.55 -26.91
CA SER A 140 -10.04 -8.35 -27.97
C SER A 140 -10.70 -9.72 -28.17
N LEU A 141 -11.11 -10.39 -27.09
CA LEU A 141 -11.85 -11.67 -27.17
C LEU A 141 -13.22 -11.49 -27.82
N SER A 142 -13.96 -10.43 -27.46
CA SER A 142 -15.27 -10.15 -28.06
C SER A 142 -15.21 -9.81 -29.55
N ALA A 143 -14.11 -9.28 -30.04
CA ALA A 143 -13.88 -8.99 -31.44
C ALA A 143 -13.58 -10.25 -32.27
N SER A 144 -12.92 -11.25 -31.69
CA SER A 144 -12.56 -12.51 -32.37
C SER A 144 -13.76 -13.41 -32.69
N TRP A 145 -14.91 -13.23 -32.03
CA TRP A 145 -16.15 -14.00 -32.28
C TRP A 145 -17.07 -13.39 -33.32
N ARG A 146 -16.70 -12.24 -33.94
CA ARG A 146 -17.50 -11.55 -34.95
C ARG A 146 -17.05 -11.82 -36.41
N ILE A 147 -16.15 -12.76 -36.61
CA ILE A 147 -15.72 -13.29 -37.91
C ILE A 147 -16.26 -14.70 -38.06
#